data_4e0c0ceb2d729524859c2d2630e2cd99
#
_entry.id   4e0c0ceb2d729524859c2d2630e2cd99
#
_cell.length_a   1.000
_cell.length_b   1.000
_cell.length_c   1.000
_cell.angle_alpha   90.00
_cell.angle_beta   90.00
_cell.angle_gamma   90.00
#
_symmetry.space_group_name_H-M   'P 1'
#
loop_
_entity.id
_entity.type
_entity.pdbx_description
1 polymer ?
#
loop_
_entity_poly.entity_id
_entity_poly.type
_entity_poly.pdbx_seq_one_letter_code
_entity_poly.pdbx_strand_id
1 'polypeptide(L)'
;MILVESTLGNISHPIWQERAATGTVDLLVLEQWEAPKSRLRKATGGGIELAISLPRSEHLHDGDVLHYDEAADVIVVARIALKDVLVIELEGIETLSPDEILRTCFELGHGLGNQHWPAVIKGTTVYVPLSVDQKVMASVMRTHAFEHVKTRFAPGAEIAAELDAREVRLLFAGVDATPHHHHGERDQARSSGHDHGHHHGDEGHHGRGHPHDHDHSHRHGQTQVN
;
A
#
# COMPACT_ATOMS: atom_id res chain seq x y z
N MET A 1 -18.41 -23.93 10.72
CA MET A 1 -17.49 -23.19 9.83
C MET A 1 -18.13 -23.06 8.46
N ILE A 2 -18.28 -21.85 7.95
CA ILE A 2 -18.90 -21.53 6.66
C ILE A 2 -17.79 -21.18 5.67
N LEU A 3 -17.82 -21.74 4.46
CA LEU A 3 -16.90 -21.37 3.37
C LEU A 3 -17.54 -20.26 2.55
N VAL A 4 -16.78 -19.16 2.33
CA VAL A 4 -17.18 -18.01 1.52
C VAL A 4 -16.24 -17.91 0.32
N GLU A 5 -16.77 -18.20 -0.87
CA GLU A 5 -16.01 -18.16 -2.14
C GLU A 5 -16.35 -16.94 -2.99
N SER A 6 -17.44 -16.23 -2.65
CA SER A 6 -17.86 -14.95 -3.26
C SER A 6 -18.69 -14.15 -2.27
N THR A 7 -18.80 -12.84 -2.47
CA THR A 7 -19.73 -11.99 -1.72
C THR A 7 -21.14 -12.09 -2.31
N LEU A 8 -22.16 -11.94 -1.48
CA LEU A 8 -23.56 -11.93 -1.89
C LEU A 8 -24.03 -10.54 -2.35
N GLY A 9 -23.20 -9.54 -2.15
CA GLY A 9 -23.46 -8.12 -2.45
C GLY A 9 -22.90 -7.24 -1.33
N ASN A 10 -23.41 -6.02 -1.21
CA ASN A 10 -22.99 -5.10 -0.16
C ASN A 10 -24.21 -4.59 0.63
N ILE A 11 -24.04 -4.37 1.92
CA ILE A 11 -25.12 -3.94 2.83
C ILE A 11 -25.73 -2.58 2.43
N SER A 12 -25.02 -1.77 1.65
CA SER A 12 -25.53 -0.51 1.09
C SER A 12 -26.57 -0.71 0.01
N HIS A 13 -26.73 -1.92 -0.54
CA HIS A 13 -27.72 -2.21 -1.57
C HIS A 13 -29.13 -2.35 -0.95
N PRO A 14 -30.18 -1.80 -1.57
CA PRO A 14 -31.54 -1.74 -0.98
C PRO A 14 -32.07 -3.07 -0.44
N ILE A 15 -31.85 -4.18 -1.14
CA ILE A 15 -32.32 -5.51 -0.72
C ILE A 15 -31.68 -5.95 0.61
N TRP A 16 -30.40 -5.61 0.84
CA TRP A 16 -29.70 -5.95 2.06
C TRP A 16 -29.99 -4.98 3.19
N GLN A 17 -30.24 -3.69 2.86
CA GLN A 17 -30.69 -2.71 3.85
C GLN A 17 -32.06 -3.10 4.45
N GLU A 18 -33.01 -3.53 3.61
CA GLU A 18 -34.31 -3.97 4.05
C GLU A 18 -34.23 -5.19 4.99
N ARG A 19 -33.43 -6.19 4.61
CA ARG A 19 -33.20 -7.38 5.44
C ARG A 19 -32.48 -7.05 6.75
N ALA A 20 -31.48 -6.17 6.70
CA ALA A 20 -30.74 -5.75 7.90
C ALA A 20 -31.59 -4.93 8.87
N ALA A 21 -32.66 -4.29 8.41
CA ALA A 21 -33.60 -3.55 9.27
C ALA A 21 -34.50 -4.46 10.10
N THR A 22 -34.76 -5.69 9.64
CA THR A 22 -35.63 -6.66 10.31
C THR A 22 -34.87 -7.82 10.94
N GLY A 23 -33.77 -8.24 10.32
CA GLY A 23 -32.95 -9.38 10.76
C GLY A 23 -31.84 -8.99 11.71
N THR A 24 -31.01 -9.97 12.05
CA THR A 24 -29.81 -9.79 12.87
C THR A 24 -28.59 -9.65 11.98
N VAL A 25 -27.80 -8.58 12.20
CA VAL A 25 -26.52 -8.38 11.53
C VAL A 25 -25.38 -8.84 12.44
N ASP A 26 -24.63 -9.83 12.01
CA ASP A 26 -23.40 -10.29 12.66
C ASP A 26 -22.18 -9.80 11.87
N LEU A 27 -21.22 -9.20 12.57
CA LEU A 27 -20.08 -8.54 11.94
C LEU A 27 -18.83 -9.41 11.95
N LEU A 28 -18.24 -9.62 10.78
CA LEU A 28 -16.85 -10.05 10.62
C LEU A 28 -15.97 -8.82 10.62
N VAL A 29 -15.42 -8.44 11.78
CA VAL A 29 -14.53 -7.28 11.88
C VAL A 29 -13.15 -7.66 11.37
N LEU A 30 -12.68 -6.97 10.33
CA LEU A 30 -11.38 -7.15 9.72
C LEU A 30 -10.49 -5.95 10.02
N GLU A 31 -9.23 -6.23 10.36
CA GLU A 31 -8.20 -5.19 10.35
C GLU A 31 -7.93 -4.75 8.91
N GLN A 32 -7.52 -3.51 8.74
CA GLN A 32 -7.20 -2.91 7.45
C GLN A 32 -6.28 -3.79 6.56
N TRP A 33 -5.30 -4.47 7.16
CA TRP A 33 -4.35 -5.35 6.46
C TRP A 33 -4.90 -6.77 6.17
N GLU A 34 -6.05 -7.13 6.74
CA GLU A 34 -6.74 -8.39 6.48
C GLU A 34 -7.65 -8.32 5.25
N ALA A 35 -8.28 -7.18 5.01
CA ALA A 35 -9.24 -6.97 3.95
C ALA A 35 -8.71 -7.30 2.52
N PRO A 36 -7.44 -7.01 2.15
CA PRO A 36 -6.89 -7.37 0.86
C PRO A 36 -6.64 -8.87 0.66
N LYS A 37 -6.70 -9.68 1.73
CA LYS A 37 -6.40 -11.11 1.64
C LYS A 37 -7.55 -11.85 0.98
N SER A 38 -7.26 -12.56 -0.10
CA SER A 38 -8.22 -13.46 -0.76
C SER A 38 -8.48 -14.74 0.06
N ARG A 39 -7.63 -15.06 1.06
CA ARG A 39 -7.79 -16.22 1.94
C ARG A 39 -7.57 -15.83 3.40
N LEU A 40 -8.59 -16.10 4.22
CA LEU A 40 -8.61 -15.75 5.63
C LEU A 40 -9.52 -16.70 6.40
N ARG A 41 -9.18 -17.03 7.65
CA ARG A 41 -10.08 -17.67 8.63
C ARG A 41 -10.28 -16.74 9.80
N LYS A 42 -11.55 -16.48 10.13
CA LYS A 42 -11.90 -15.62 11.27
C LYS A 42 -13.32 -15.89 11.73
N ALA A 43 -13.56 -15.67 13.03
CA ALA A 43 -14.90 -15.72 13.60
C ALA A 43 -15.53 -14.32 13.61
N THR A 44 -16.85 -14.27 13.43
CA THR A 44 -17.66 -13.07 13.62
C THR A 44 -17.78 -12.69 15.09
N GLY A 45 -18.33 -11.52 15.38
CA GLY A 45 -18.68 -11.11 16.74
C GLY A 45 -19.67 -12.04 17.43
N GLY A 46 -20.59 -12.67 16.70
CA GLY A 46 -21.53 -13.69 17.17
C GLY A 46 -20.94 -15.10 17.26
N GLY A 47 -19.67 -15.30 16.89
CA GLY A 47 -18.96 -16.57 17.00
C GLY A 47 -19.11 -17.51 15.78
N ILE A 48 -19.64 -17.03 14.66
CA ILE A 48 -19.71 -17.79 13.41
C ILE A 48 -18.31 -17.85 12.78
N GLU A 49 -17.75 -19.07 12.65
CA GLU A 49 -16.46 -19.26 11.98
C GLU A 49 -16.62 -19.24 10.47
N LEU A 50 -15.88 -18.34 9.81
CA LEU A 50 -15.80 -18.21 8.36
C LEU A 50 -14.42 -18.60 7.84
N ALA A 51 -14.42 -19.29 6.70
CA ALA A 51 -13.25 -19.49 5.85
C ALA A 51 -13.47 -18.72 4.55
N ILE A 52 -12.77 -17.63 4.37
CA ILE A 52 -12.81 -16.82 3.16
C ILE A 52 -11.84 -17.43 2.14
N SER A 53 -12.28 -17.64 0.90
CA SER A 53 -11.48 -18.16 -0.21
C SER A 53 -11.93 -17.53 -1.52
N LEU A 54 -11.69 -16.23 -1.66
CA LEU A 54 -12.04 -15.46 -2.86
C LEU A 54 -11.04 -15.73 -4.01
N PRO A 55 -11.44 -15.46 -5.27
CA PRO A 55 -10.53 -15.36 -6.40
C PRO A 55 -9.40 -14.36 -6.12
N ARG A 56 -8.21 -14.57 -6.69
CA ARG A 56 -7.03 -13.70 -6.43
C ARG A 56 -7.22 -12.23 -6.83
N SER A 57 -8.13 -11.97 -7.77
CA SER A 57 -8.48 -10.62 -8.23
C SER A 57 -9.50 -9.92 -7.34
N GLU A 58 -10.08 -10.62 -6.38
CA GLU A 58 -11.13 -10.12 -5.50
C GLU A 58 -10.63 -9.99 -4.06
N HIS A 59 -11.16 -9.02 -3.36
CA HIS A 59 -10.90 -8.76 -1.95
C HIS A 59 -12.17 -8.24 -1.29
N LEU A 60 -12.20 -8.26 0.04
CA LEU A 60 -13.34 -7.80 0.80
C LEU A 60 -13.36 -6.26 0.90
N HIS A 61 -14.57 -5.70 0.80
CA HIS A 61 -14.84 -4.28 1.03
C HIS A 61 -15.69 -4.11 2.30
N ASP A 62 -15.66 -2.94 2.87
CA ASP A 62 -16.54 -2.63 4.00
C ASP A 62 -18.00 -2.75 3.59
N GLY A 63 -18.78 -3.44 4.41
CA GLY A 63 -20.18 -3.69 4.13
C GLY A 63 -20.48 -4.90 3.23
N ASP A 64 -19.49 -5.65 2.76
CA ASP A 64 -19.74 -6.85 1.95
C ASP A 64 -20.51 -7.90 2.73
N VAL A 65 -21.58 -8.43 2.14
CA VAL A 65 -22.41 -9.49 2.69
C VAL A 65 -21.77 -10.82 2.34
N LEU A 66 -21.36 -11.57 3.38
CA LEU A 66 -20.59 -12.80 3.24
C LEU A 66 -21.44 -14.06 3.31
N HIS A 67 -22.52 -13.99 4.11
CA HIS A 67 -23.43 -15.10 4.33
C HIS A 67 -24.79 -14.59 4.76
N TYR A 68 -25.83 -15.33 4.41
CA TYR A 68 -27.20 -15.11 4.90
C TYR A 68 -27.83 -16.43 5.28
N ASP A 69 -28.24 -16.55 6.54
CA ASP A 69 -29.02 -17.67 7.04
C ASP A 69 -30.50 -17.26 7.09
N GLU A 70 -31.27 -17.75 6.11
CA GLU A 70 -32.70 -17.45 6.00
C GLU A 70 -33.52 -17.99 7.18
N ALA A 71 -33.10 -19.12 7.78
CA ALA A 71 -33.85 -19.76 8.85
C ALA A 71 -33.71 -19.01 10.19
N ALA A 72 -32.51 -18.46 10.43
CA ALA A 72 -32.19 -17.69 11.62
C ALA A 72 -32.34 -16.16 11.39
N ASP A 73 -32.58 -15.73 10.16
CA ASP A 73 -32.60 -14.33 9.73
C ASP A 73 -31.33 -13.57 10.17
N VAL A 74 -30.16 -14.21 9.93
CA VAL A 74 -28.84 -13.68 10.28
C VAL A 74 -28.06 -13.34 9.03
N ILE A 75 -27.60 -12.10 8.92
CA ILE A 75 -26.74 -11.61 7.83
C ILE A 75 -25.34 -11.42 8.39
N VAL A 76 -24.34 -12.05 7.78
CA VAL A 76 -22.93 -11.83 8.13
C VAL A 76 -22.33 -10.80 7.19
N VAL A 77 -21.81 -9.71 7.76
CA VAL A 77 -21.29 -8.54 7.03
C VAL A 77 -19.84 -8.29 7.40
N ALA A 78 -18.99 -8.05 6.40
CA ALA A 78 -17.62 -7.59 6.60
C ALA A 78 -17.61 -6.14 7.10
N ARG A 79 -16.88 -5.87 8.17
CA ARG A 79 -16.60 -4.52 8.66
C ARG A 79 -15.10 -4.31 8.70
N ILE A 80 -14.59 -3.36 7.92
CA ILE A 80 -13.17 -3.05 7.88
C ILE A 80 -12.86 -1.95 8.88
N ALA A 81 -12.02 -2.25 9.88
CA ALA A 81 -11.54 -1.29 10.86
C ALA A 81 -10.39 -0.48 10.24
N LEU A 82 -10.72 0.62 9.57
CA LEU A 82 -9.73 1.53 9.02
C LEU A 82 -9.08 2.34 10.15
N LYS A 83 -7.76 2.43 10.10
CA LYS A 83 -7.00 3.30 11.01
C LYS A 83 -7.22 4.76 10.66
N ASP A 84 -7.01 5.63 11.64
CA ASP A 84 -6.96 7.07 11.39
C ASP A 84 -5.91 7.42 10.33
N VAL A 85 -6.07 8.58 9.74
CA VAL A 85 -5.21 9.11 8.68
C VAL A 85 -4.65 10.45 9.13
N LEU A 86 -3.34 10.63 8.98
CA LEU A 86 -2.71 11.93 9.03
C LEU A 86 -3.01 12.66 7.71
N VAL A 87 -3.76 13.73 7.78
CA VAL A 87 -4.07 14.61 6.66
C VAL A 87 -3.11 15.80 6.72
N ILE A 88 -2.41 16.01 5.61
CA ILE A 88 -1.41 17.06 5.45
C ILE A 88 -1.90 17.98 4.34
N GLU A 89 -2.22 19.21 4.69
CA GLU A 89 -2.73 20.23 3.77
C GLU A 89 -1.61 21.24 3.46
N LEU A 90 -1.36 21.48 2.18
CA LEU A 90 -0.42 22.49 1.71
C LEU A 90 -1.17 23.82 1.59
N GLU A 91 -1.08 24.66 2.63
CA GLU A 91 -1.81 25.93 2.68
C GLU A 91 -1.11 27.04 1.91
N GLY A 92 -1.88 27.78 1.12
CA GLY A 92 -1.38 28.96 0.41
C GLY A 92 -0.33 28.62 -0.66
N ILE A 93 -0.22 27.35 -1.08
CA ILE A 93 0.80 26.92 -2.05
C ILE A 93 0.68 27.67 -3.38
N GLU A 94 -0.53 28.11 -3.73
CA GLU A 94 -0.81 28.90 -4.94
C GLU A 94 -0.22 30.31 -4.91
N THR A 95 0.16 30.80 -3.72
CA THR A 95 0.76 32.13 -3.55
C THR A 95 2.28 32.11 -3.46
N LEU A 96 2.87 30.89 -3.41
CA LEU A 96 4.31 30.68 -3.31
C LEU A 96 4.98 30.80 -4.69
N SER A 97 6.26 31.15 -4.68
CA SER A 97 7.09 31.05 -5.88
C SER A 97 7.31 29.58 -6.26
N PRO A 98 7.60 29.26 -7.54
CA PRO A 98 7.90 27.90 -7.99
C PRO A 98 9.02 27.23 -7.19
N ASP A 99 10.03 27.97 -6.76
CA ASP A 99 11.16 27.46 -5.98
C ASP A 99 10.75 27.08 -4.55
N GLU A 100 9.88 27.87 -3.92
CA GLU A 100 9.30 27.58 -2.61
C GLU A 100 8.39 26.36 -2.67
N ILE A 101 7.53 26.26 -3.70
CA ILE A 101 6.70 25.08 -3.93
C ILE A 101 7.56 23.82 -4.06
N LEU A 102 8.59 23.88 -4.92
CA LEU A 102 9.49 22.76 -5.15
C LEU A 102 10.19 22.33 -3.85
N ARG A 103 10.70 23.29 -3.08
CA ARG A 103 11.36 23.02 -1.80
C ARG A 103 10.41 22.36 -0.82
N THR A 104 9.22 22.94 -0.58
CA THR A 104 8.21 22.42 0.35
C THR A 104 7.80 21.00 -0.02
N CYS A 105 7.49 20.75 -1.29
CA CYS A 105 7.12 19.43 -1.77
C CYS A 105 8.26 18.40 -1.63
N PHE A 106 9.50 18.79 -1.93
CA PHE A 106 10.66 17.92 -1.81
C PHE A 106 10.96 17.57 -0.35
N GLU A 107 10.99 18.57 0.54
CA GLU A 107 11.25 18.38 1.97
C GLU A 107 10.17 17.49 2.62
N LEU A 108 8.89 17.76 2.32
CA LEU A 108 7.79 16.94 2.80
C LEU A 108 7.89 15.50 2.29
N GLY A 109 8.06 15.32 0.98
CA GLY A 109 8.19 14.00 0.37
C GLY A 109 9.39 13.22 0.91
N HIS A 110 10.54 13.89 1.11
CA HIS A 110 11.72 13.32 1.73
C HIS A 110 11.47 12.92 3.18
N GLY A 111 10.80 13.78 3.96
CA GLY A 111 10.45 13.50 5.35
C GLY A 111 9.53 12.28 5.49
N LEU A 112 8.49 12.18 4.67
CA LEU A 112 7.57 11.04 4.66
C LEU A 112 8.27 9.75 4.17
N GLY A 113 9.09 9.87 3.14
CA GLY A 113 9.86 8.74 2.57
C GLY A 113 10.86 8.15 3.55
N ASN A 114 11.56 8.97 4.34
CA ASN A 114 12.48 8.51 5.38
C ASN A 114 11.77 7.72 6.50
N GLN A 115 10.49 7.98 6.73
CA GLN A 115 9.68 7.23 7.68
C GLN A 115 9.06 5.97 7.05
N HIS A 116 9.23 5.74 5.75
CA HIS A 116 8.56 4.69 4.99
C HIS A 116 7.03 4.72 5.13
N TRP A 117 6.47 5.91 5.29
CA TRP A 117 5.02 6.08 5.36
C TRP A 117 4.42 6.10 3.94
N PRO A 118 3.48 5.22 3.65
CA PRO A 118 2.75 5.29 2.39
C PRO A 118 1.92 6.57 2.35
N ALA A 119 1.82 7.19 1.19
CA ALA A 119 1.08 8.43 1.02
C ALA A 119 0.26 8.43 -0.26
N VAL A 120 -0.93 9.00 -0.20
CA VAL A 120 -1.79 9.31 -1.35
C VAL A 120 -1.92 10.82 -1.47
N ILE A 121 -1.73 11.34 -2.67
CA ILE A 121 -1.81 12.77 -2.95
C ILE A 121 -3.06 13.05 -3.79
N LYS A 122 -3.89 13.98 -3.31
CA LYS A 122 -5.08 14.44 -4.02
C LYS A 122 -5.16 15.98 -3.96
N GLY A 123 -4.96 16.62 -5.11
CA GLY A 123 -4.82 18.08 -5.16
C GLY A 123 -3.62 18.55 -4.33
N THR A 124 -3.85 19.42 -3.37
CA THR A 124 -2.85 19.95 -2.43
C THR A 124 -2.84 19.23 -1.08
N THR A 125 -3.55 18.11 -0.97
CA THR A 125 -3.65 17.33 0.27
C THR A 125 -2.93 16.00 0.14
N VAL A 126 -2.18 15.64 1.18
CA VAL A 126 -1.48 14.36 1.31
C VAL A 126 -2.10 13.57 2.45
N TYR A 127 -2.49 12.35 2.18
CA TYR A 127 -3.09 11.42 3.15
C TYR A 127 -2.08 10.32 3.50
N VAL A 128 -1.83 10.12 4.78
CA VAL A 128 -0.88 9.12 5.30
C VAL A 128 -1.59 8.26 6.35
N PRO A 129 -1.75 6.95 6.16
CA PRO A 129 -2.41 6.10 7.15
C PRO A 129 -1.57 5.99 8.41
N LEU A 130 -2.22 5.82 9.55
CA LEU A 130 -1.54 5.68 10.83
C LEU A 130 -0.68 4.40 10.84
N SER A 131 0.61 4.56 10.58
CA SER A 131 1.59 3.46 10.55
C SER A 131 2.18 3.18 11.93
N VAL A 132 2.25 4.22 12.76
CA VAL A 132 2.73 4.19 14.16
C VAL A 132 1.77 5.00 15.03
N ASP A 133 2.06 5.11 16.32
CA ASP A 133 1.25 5.92 17.23
C ASP A 133 1.10 7.38 16.75
N GLN A 134 -0.10 7.92 16.89
CA GLN A 134 -0.46 9.29 16.46
C GLN A 134 0.49 10.34 17.03
N LYS A 135 0.91 10.19 18.30
CA LYS A 135 1.83 11.13 18.95
C LYS A 135 3.21 11.10 18.31
N VAL A 136 3.65 9.91 17.86
CA VAL A 136 4.91 9.74 17.14
C VAL A 136 4.85 10.47 15.80
N MET A 137 3.80 10.24 15.00
CA MET A 137 3.61 10.91 13.72
C MET A 137 3.54 12.43 13.88
N ALA A 138 2.76 12.91 14.86
CA ALA A 138 2.68 14.33 15.17
C ALA A 138 4.04 14.91 15.61
N SER A 139 4.85 14.15 16.33
CA SER A 139 6.19 14.58 16.75
C SER A 139 7.14 14.72 15.56
N VAL A 140 7.13 13.76 14.63
CA VAL A 140 7.93 13.83 13.40
C VAL A 140 7.56 15.09 12.61
N MET A 141 6.27 15.34 12.37
CA MET A 141 5.82 16.53 11.64
C MET A 141 6.26 17.83 12.31
N ARG A 142 6.19 17.92 13.64
CA ARG A 142 6.68 19.09 14.39
C ARG A 142 8.19 19.25 14.32
N THR A 143 8.95 18.16 14.33
CA THR A 143 10.42 18.22 14.30
C THR A 143 10.92 18.77 12.97
N HIS A 144 10.27 18.42 11.87
CA HIS A 144 10.62 18.93 10.55
C HIS A 144 10.15 20.38 10.33
N ALA A 145 9.16 20.84 11.11
CA ALA A 145 8.64 22.22 11.08
C ALA A 145 8.42 22.74 9.64
N PHE A 146 7.78 21.93 8.81
CA PHE A 146 7.51 22.28 7.41
C PHE A 146 6.71 23.59 7.33
N GLU A 147 7.22 24.54 6.57
CA GLU A 147 6.50 25.77 6.25
C GLU A 147 5.32 25.48 5.30
N HIS A 148 4.24 26.23 5.43
CA HIS A 148 3.03 26.11 4.61
C HIS A 148 2.33 24.74 4.69
N VAL A 149 2.57 23.99 5.77
CA VAL A 149 2.01 22.67 5.98
C VAL A 149 1.15 22.66 7.24
N LYS A 150 -0.12 22.32 7.08
CA LYS A 150 -1.05 22.06 8.17
C LYS A 150 -1.31 20.58 8.32
N THR A 151 -1.39 20.10 9.55
CA THR A 151 -1.63 18.67 9.79
C THR A 151 -2.79 18.46 10.75
N ARG A 152 -3.61 17.48 10.46
CA ARG A 152 -4.67 16.97 11.35
C ARG A 152 -4.78 15.46 11.23
N PHE A 153 -5.40 14.83 12.21
CA PHE A 153 -5.80 13.44 12.11
C PHE A 153 -7.31 13.35 11.88
N ALA A 154 -7.72 12.40 11.05
CA ALA A 154 -9.13 12.14 10.75
C ALA A 154 -9.40 10.63 10.75
N PRO A 155 -10.62 10.19 11.09
CA PRO A 155 -11.01 8.80 10.98
C PRO A 155 -10.84 8.26 9.55
N GLY A 156 -10.25 7.07 9.41
CA GLY A 156 -10.02 6.47 8.10
C GLY A 156 -11.28 6.28 7.27
N ALA A 157 -12.42 6.02 7.93
CA ALA A 157 -13.71 5.87 7.25
C ALA A 157 -14.18 7.18 6.59
N GLU A 158 -13.93 8.33 7.22
CA GLU A 158 -14.24 9.65 6.63
C GLU A 158 -13.38 9.90 5.39
N ILE A 159 -12.09 9.66 5.50
CA ILE A 159 -11.14 9.84 4.40
C ILE A 159 -11.44 8.86 3.25
N ALA A 160 -11.81 7.62 3.56
CA ALA A 160 -12.18 6.63 2.53
C ALA A 160 -13.40 7.07 1.70
N ALA A 161 -14.33 7.84 2.29
CA ALA A 161 -15.49 8.38 1.59
C ALA A 161 -15.13 9.52 0.62
N GLU A 162 -14.00 10.21 0.84
CA GLU A 162 -13.51 11.31 -0.01
C GLU A 162 -12.62 10.85 -1.17
N LEU A 163 -12.06 9.62 -1.08
CA LEU A 163 -11.11 9.07 -2.02
C LEU A 163 -11.79 8.13 -3.03
N ASP A 164 -11.17 7.97 -4.20
CA ASP A 164 -11.61 6.94 -5.14
C ASP A 164 -11.15 5.54 -4.72
N ALA A 165 -11.71 4.49 -5.34
CA ALA A 165 -11.42 3.10 -4.98
C ALA A 165 -9.93 2.71 -5.15
N ARG A 166 -9.20 3.37 -6.06
CA ARG A 166 -7.76 3.15 -6.25
C ARG A 166 -6.96 3.83 -5.14
N GLU A 167 -7.31 5.07 -4.82
CA GLU A 167 -6.71 5.86 -3.75
C GLU A 167 -6.91 5.17 -2.38
N VAL A 168 -8.12 4.68 -2.11
CA VAL A 168 -8.46 3.90 -0.90
C VAL A 168 -7.56 2.65 -0.79
N ARG A 169 -7.41 1.90 -1.90
CA ARG A 169 -6.53 0.73 -1.90
C ARG A 169 -5.07 1.10 -1.64
N LEU A 170 -4.57 2.14 -2.28
CA LEU A 170 -3.18 2.60 -2.06
C LEU A 170 -2.95 3.06 -0.62
N LEU A 171 -3.94 3.72 -0.02
CA LEU A 171 -3.84 4.26 1.33
C LEU A 171 -3.90 3.16 2.40
N PHE A 172 -4.84 2.22 2.27
CA PHE A 172 -5.18 1.29 3.35
C PHE A 172 -4.69 -0.15 3.13
N ALA A 173 -4.42 -0.58 1.90
CA ALA A 173 -3.96 -1.93 1.63
C ALA A 173 -2.44 -2.15 1.81
N GLY A 174 -1.67 -1.07 2.05
CA GLY A 174 -0.22 -1.13 2.23
C GLY A 174 0.56 -1.28 0.93
N VAL A 175 1.89 -1.34 1.05
CA VAL A 175 2.83 -1.36 -0.09
C VAL A 175 2.70 -2.63 -0.94
N ASP A 176 2.20 -3.72 -0.37
CA ASP A 176 1.99 -5.00 -1.08
C ASP A 176 0.83 -4.97 -2.08
N ALA A 177 0.00 -3.92 -2.06
CA ALA A 177 -1.11 -3.75 -3.00
C ALA A 177 -0.73 -2.99 -4.28
N THR A 178 0.52 -2.58 -4.46
CA THR A 178 0.99 -2.07 -5.74
C THR A 178 1.02 -3.21 -6.75
N PRO A 179 0.20 -3.18 -7.83
CA PRO A 179 0.34 -4.15 -8.89
C PRO A 179 1.74 -3.95 -9.48
N HIS A 180 2.62 -4.92 -9.32
CA HIS A 180 3.83 -5.00 -10.12
C HIS A 180 3.38 -5.08 -11.57
N HIS A 181 3.52 -3.99 -12.30
CA HIS A 181 3.39 -4.01 -13.75
C HIS A 181 4.54 -4.87 -14.27
N HIS A 182 4.30 -6.16 -14.40
CA HIS A 182 5.06 -6.96 -15.32
C HIS A 182 4.81 -6.34 -16.70
N HIS A 183 5.81 -5.63 -17.21
CA HIS A 183 5.89 -5.34 -18.63
C HIS A 183 5.93 -6.71 -19.32
N GLY A 184 4.75 -7.18 -19.74
CA GLY A 184 4.66 -8.31 -20.63
C GLY A 184 5.41 -7.93 -21.90
N GLU A 185 6.52 -8.61 -22.13
CA GLU A 185 7.19 -8.64 -23.40
C GLU A 185 6.13 -8.93 -24.46
N ARG A 186 5.89 -7.95 -25.31
CA ARG A 186 5.11 -8.16 -26.52
C ARG A 186 5.98 -9.01 -27.43
N ASP A 187 5.71 -10.30 -27.46
CA ASP A 187 6.09 -11.17 -28.58
C ASP A 187 5.56 -10.58 -29.87
N GLN A 188 6.38 -9.81 -30.55
CA GLN A 188 6.19 -9.54 -31.95
C GLN A 188 6.86 -10.65 -32.75
N ALA A 189 6.06 -11.65 -33.07
CA ALA A 189 6.36 -12.56 -34.15
C ALA A 189 6.52 -11.73 -35.44
N ARG A 190 7.76 -11.53 -35.88
CA ARG A 190 8.09 -11.22 -37.26
C ARG A 190 9.04 -12.25 -37.79
N SER A 191 8.45 -13.16 -38.56
CA SER A 191 9.14 -13.98 -39.50
C SER A 191 9.82 -13.11 -40.55
N SER A 192 11.13 -13.22 -40.71
CA SER A 192 11.81 -13.06 -42.00
C SER A 192 13.18 -13.76 -41.89
N GLY A 193 13.32 -14.81 -42.66
CA GLY A 193 14.55 -15.53 -42.82
C GLY A 193 15.58 -14.65 -43.54
N HIS A 194 16.82 -14.77 -43.14
CA HIS A 194 17.98 -14.63 -43.97
C HIS A 194 19.05 -15.62 -43.50
N ASP A 195 19.24 -16.59 -44.41
CA ASP A 195 20.32 -17.50 -44.52
C ASP A 195 21.62 -16.72 -44.92
N HIS A 196 22.69 -16.86 -44.16
CA HIS A 196 24.05 -16.70 -44.62
C HIS A 196 25.00 -17.52 -43.77
N GLY A 197 25.45 -18.60 -44.33
CA GLY A 197 26.58 -19.38 -43.89
C GLY A 197 27.90 -18.69 -44.10
N HIS A 198 28.95 -19.30 -43.61
CA HIS A 198 30.41 -19.26 -43.81
C HIS A 198 31.14 -18.78 -42.54
N HIS A 199 32.04 -19.49 -42.11
CA HIS A 199 33.29 -20.14 -42.36
C HIS A 199 34.21 -20.08 -41.15
N HIS A 200 34.90 -21.17 -40.92
CA HIS A 200 36.06 -21.48 -40.13
C HIS A 200 37.10 -20.37 -39.91
N GLY A 201 37.76 -20.41 -38.76
CA GLY A 201 39.03 -19.76 -38.48
C GLY A 201 39.53 -20.10 -37.09
N ASP A 202 40.36 -21.12 -37.02
CA ASP A 202 41.17 -21.65 -35.93
C ASP A 202 42.38 -20.70 -35.66
N GLU A 203 43.10 -20.98 -34.57
CA GLU A 203 44.37 -20.39 -34.08
C GLU A 203 44.19 -19.25 -33.05
N GLY A 204 44.59 -19.31 -31.80
CA GLY A 204 45.83 -19.84 -31.22
C GLY A 204 46.70 -18.66 -30.73
N HIS A 205 47.05 -18.67 -29.46
CA HIS A 205 48.25 -18.15 -28.81
C HIS A 205 48.15 -17.10 -27.68
N HIS A 206 48.72 -17.57 -26.57
CA HIS A 206 49.57 -16.88 -25.53
C HIS A 206 48.92 -15.75 -24.73
N GLY A 207 48.72 -15.85 -23.44
CA GLY A 207 49.73 -16.09 -22.41
C GLY A 207 50.40 -14.80 -21.97
N ARG A 208 50.02 -14.26 -20.81
CA ARG A 208 50.92 -13.63 -19.84
C ARG A 208 50.12 -13.12 -18.63
N GLY A 209 50.44 -13.68 -17.47
CA GLY A 209 49.98 -13.18 -16.20
C GLY A 209 50.74 -11.94 -15.75
N HIS A 210 50.10 -11.13 -14.96
CA HIS A 210 50.76 -10.19 -14.06
C HIS A 210 50.08 -10.24 -12.69
N PRO A 211 50.86 -10.44 -11.59
CA PRO A 211 50.40 -10.27 -10.25
C PRO A 211 50.50 -8.79 -9.86
N HIS A 212 49.52 -8.25 -9.22
CA HIS A 212 49.64 -6.99 -8.48
C HIS A 212 49.42 -7.25 -7.00
N ASP A 213 50.54 -7.28 -6.28
CA ASP A 213 50.63 -7.08 -4.85
C ASP A 213 50.27 -5.62 -4.53
N HIS A 214 49.36 -5.42 -3.61
CA HIS A 214 49.19 -4.16 -2.88
C HIS A 214 49.27 -4.42 -1.38
N ASP A 215 50.44 -4.17 -0.87
CA ASP A 215 50.79 -4.00 0.52
C ASP A 215 50.22 -2.68 1.05
N HIS A 216 49.42 -2.72 2.10
CA HIS A 216 49.00 -1.56 2.88
C HIS A 216 49.44 -1.74 4.34
N SER A 217 50.60 -1.20 4.62
CA SER A 217 51.13 -1.02 5.97
C SER A 217 50.37 0.08 6.72
N HIS A 218 49.83 -0.31 7.87
CA HIS A 218 49.27 0.61 8.88
C HIS A 218 50.39 1.35 9.59
N ARG A 219 50.28 2.66 9.73
CA ARG A 219 50.99 3.47 10.70
C ARG A 219 50.04 4.12 11.69
N HIS A 220 50.14 3.69 12.92
CA HIS A 220 49.63 4.39 14.09
C HIS A 220 50.47 5.64 14.34
N GLY A 221 49.78 6.75 14.61
CA GLY A 221 50.36 7.97 15.14
C GLY A 221 49.51 8.45 16.30
N GLN A 222 49.97 8.13 17.53
CA GLN A 222 49.55 8.82 18.76
C GLN A 222 50.21 10.16 18.81
N THR A 223 49.49 11.21 19.19
CA THR A 223 50.07 12.37 19.88
C THR A 223 49.05 12.93 20.85
N GLN A 224 49.47 12.92 22.12
CA GLN A 224 48.84 13.57 23.26
C GLN A 224 49.23 15.05 23.32
N VAL A 225 48.52 15.75 24.23
CA VAL A 225 48.85 16.98 24.99
C VAL A 225 48.52 18.29 24.25
N ASN A 226 47.60 19.11 24.72
CA ASN A 226 47.38 19.87 25.97
C ASN A 226 45.91 20.32 26.04
#